data_2c72382a77ee38436cb0e20e145cb5d4
#
_entry.id   2c72382a77ee38436cb0e20e145cb5d4
#
_cell.length_a   1.000
_cell.length_b   1.000
_cell.length_c   1.000
_cell.angle_alpha   90.00
_cell.angle_beta   90.00
_cell.angle_gamma   90.00
#
_symmetry.space_group_name_H-M   'P 1'
#
loop_
_entity.id
_entity.type
_entity.pdbx_description
1 polymer ?
#
loop_
_entity_poly.entity_id
_entity_poly.type
_entity_poly.pdbx_seq_one_letter_code
_entity_poly.pdbx_strand_id
1 'polypeptide(L)'
;MALSGGMDSTSLLLRLLREGYSVTCVSYLYGQKHSIEIEKAMENVERLQSKEFIVNHKIIDLRSAMGSFHSALTDETFEVPEGHYEEVQMKQTVVPNRNAIFSSILYGMGLSISQKEDCNVTIALGVHSGDHAIYPDCRPEFYNALSTAFQIGNWNSEKISFELPYIEGN
;
A
#
# COMPACT_ATOMS: atom_id res chain seq x y z
N MET A 1 -1.16 -1.39 7.54
CA MET A 1 -0.60 -1.83 6.24
C MET A 1 -1.50 -1.43 5.08
N ALA A 2 -0.96 -1.30 3.86
CA ALA A 2 -1.80 -1.22 2.66
C ALA A 2 -2.34 -2.61 2.29
N LEU A 3 -3.63 -2.69 1.93
CA LEU A 3 -4.30 -3.91 1.49
C LEU A 3 -5.03 -3.66 0.17
N SER A 4 -4.53 -4.22 -0.93
CA SER A 4 -5.18 -4.12 -2.24
C SER A 4 -6.19 -5.23 -2.51
N GLY A 5 -6.17 -6.31 -1.74
CA GLY A 5 -6.92 -7.54 -2.02
C GLY A 5 -6.21 -8.49 -2.98
N GLY A 6 -5.08 -8.08 -3.57
CA GLY A 6 -4.19 -8.93 -4.35
C GLY A 6 -3.39 -9.91 -3.48
N MET A 7 -2.70 -10.85 -4.13
CA MET A 7 -2.01 -11.97 -3.49
C MET A 7 -0.94 -11.50 -2.49
N ASP A 8 -0.04 -10.58 -2.88
CA ASP A 8 1.09 -10.15 -2.04
C ASP A 8 0.63 -9.45 -0.78
N SER A 9 -0.30 -8.48 -0.90
CA SER A 9 -0.83 -7.75 0.25
C SER A 9 -1.64 -8.66 1.19
N THR A 10 -2.35 -9.65 0.65
CA THR A 10 -3.10 -10.63 1.44
C THR A 10 -2.15 -11.61 2.14
N SER A 11 -1.09 -12.06 1.46
CA SER A 11 -0.05 -12.91 2.05
C SER A 11 0.65 -12.21 3.21
N LEU A 12 1.01 -10.93 3.01
CA LEU A 12 1.61 -10.11 4.06
C LEU A 12 0.68 -9.96 5.26
N LEU A 13 -0.62 -9.71 5.05
CA LEU A 13 -1.60 -9.65 6.13
C LEU A 13 -1.63 -10.94 6.96
N LEU A 14 -1.69 -12.08 6.28
CA LEU A 14 -1.70 -13.39 6.94
C LEU A 14 -0.42 -13.65 7.75
N ARG A 15 0.73 -13.24 7.22
CA ARG A 15 2.02 -13.32 7.91
C ARG A 15 2.00 -12.50 9.19
N LEU A 16 1.64 -11.21 9.11
CA LEU A 16 1.61 -10.31 10.28
C LEU A 16 0.66 -10.82 11.37
N LEU A 17 -0.52 -11.31 11.00
CA LEU A 17 -1.46 -11.89 11.96
C LEU A 17 -0.92 -13.16 12.64
N ARG A 18 -0.20 -14.01 11.90
CA ARG A 18 0.48 -15.18 12.47
C ARG A 18 1.63 -14.84 13.40
N GLU A 19 2.30 -13.73 13.17
CA GLU A 19 3.34 -13.17 14.02
C GLU A 19 2.77 -12.45 15.26
N GLY A 20 1.44 -12.36 15.38
CA GLY A 20 0.75 -11.84 16.57
C GLY A 20 0.50 -10.33 16.55
N TYR A 21 0.67 -9.67 15.41
CA TYR A 21 0.35 -8.26 15.28
C TYR A 21 -1.16 -8.01 15.32
N SER A 22 -1.56 -6.90 15.96
CA SER A 22 -2.85 -6.25 15.70
C SER A 22 -2.71 -5.42 14.42
N VAL A 23 -3.52 -5.70 13.40
CA VAL A 23 -3.32 -5.10 12.08
C VAL A 23 -4.46 -4.15 11.71
N THR A 24 -4.10 -2.91 11.36
CA THR A 24 -5.01 -1.99 10.66
C THR A 24 -4.67 -1.99 9.17
N CYS A 25 -5.59 -2.55 8.37
CA CYS A 25 -5.53 -2.55 6.92
C CYS A 25 -6.12 -1.27 6.35
N VAL A 26 -5.50 -0.73 5.31
CA VAL A 26 -6.00 0.43 4.57
C VAL A 26 -6.06 0.07 3.08
N SER A 27 -7.25 0.18 2.51
CA SER A 27 -7.47 0.09 1.06
C SER A 27 -7.75 1.49 0.51
N TYR A 28 -7.24 1.77 -0.68
CA TYR A 28 -7.37 3.06 -1.32
C TYR A 28 -8.28 2.97 -2.54
N LEU A 29 -9.28 3.85 -2.60
CA LEU A 29 -10.12 4.05 -3.77
C LEU A 29 -9.62 5.32 -4.47
N TYR A 30 -8.87 5.17 -5.59
CA TYR A 30 -8.22 6.28 -6.28
C TYR A 30 -8.62 6.40 -7.77
N GLY A 31 -9.71 5.72 -8.16
CA GLY A 31 -10.20 5.71 -9.53
C GLY A 31 -9.67 4.56 -10.39
N GLN A 32 -9.11 3.52 -9.75
CA GLN A 32 -8.70 2.30 -10.46
C GLN A 32 -9.89 1.62 -11.14
N LYS A 33 -9.66 1.06 -12.34
CA LYS A 33 -10.70 0.38 -13.15
C LYS A 33 -11.28 -0.87 -12.47
N HIS A 34 -10.51 -1.51 -11.58
CA HIS A 34 -10.91 -2.75 -10.91
C HIS A 34 -11.35 -2.48 -9.46
N SER A 35 -12.63 -2.14 -9.27
CA SER A 35 -13.24 -2.03 -7.93
C SER A 35 -13.27 -3.36 -7.17
N ILE A 36 -13.18 -4.49 -7.87
CA ILE A 36 -13.16 -5.84 -7.31
C ILE A 36 -12.04 -6.06 -6.28
N GLU A 37 -10.93 -5.30 -6.38
CA GLU A 37 -9.83 -5.36 -5.42
C GLU A 37 -10.30 -4.98 -4.00
N ILE A 38 -11.10 -3.94 -3.88
CA ILE A 38 -11.63 -3.49 -2.58
C ILE A 38 -12.61 -4.50 -2.02
N GLU A 39 -13.47 -5.06 -2.86
CA GLU A 39 -14.41 -6.12 -2.46
C GLU A 39 -13.64 -7.33 -1.93
N LYS A 40 -12.59 -7.77 -2.62
CA LYS A 40 -11.72 -8.86 -2.17
C LYS A 40 -10.98 -8.54 -0.86
N ALA A 41 -10.52 -7.32 -0.69
CA ALA A 41 -9.92 -6.89 0.56
C ALA A 41 -10.91 -6.97 1.72
N MET A 42 -12.15 -6.52 1.52
CA MET A 42 -13.22 -6.59 2.51
C MET A 42 -13.56 -8.05 2.87
N GLU A 43 -13.81 -8.90 1.87
CA GLU A 43 -14.09 -10.33 2.06
C GLU A 43 -12.98 -11.04 2.88
N ASN A 44 -11.72 -10.74 2.55
CA ASN A 44 -10.58 -11.32 3.27
C ASN A 44 -10.54 -10.88 4.73
N VAL A 45 -10.78 -9.59 5.00
CA VAL A 45 -10.79 -9.07 6.38
C VAL A 45 -11.96 -9.66 7.17
N GLU A 46 -13.17 -9.68 6.65
CA GLU A 46 -14.34 -10.27 7.30
C GLU A 46 -14.10 -11.75 7.65
N ARG A 47 -13.50 -12.49 6.72
CA ARG A 47 -13.14 -13.89 6.96
C ARG A 47 -12.11 -14.06 8.08
N LEU A 48 -11.17 -13.13 8.23
CA LEU A 48 -10.16 -13.17 9.29
C LEU A 48 -10.78 -12.77 10.64
N GLN A 49 -11.63 -11.77 10.66
CA GLN A 49 -12.38 -11.36 11.85
C GLN A 49 -13.28 -12.49 12.38
N SER A 50 -13.92 -13.24 11.49
CA SER A 50 -14.72 -14.42 11.86
C SER A 50 -13.90 -15.55 12.51
N LYS A 51 -12.56 -15.51 12.34
CA LYS A 51 -11.59 -16.42 12.99
C LYS A 51 -10.89 -15.79 14.19
N GLU A 52 -11.45 -14.72 14.74
CA GLU A 52 -10.99 -14.02 15.94
C GLU A 52 -9.62 -13.32 15.80
N PHE A 53 -9.12 -13.10 14.57
CA PHE A 53 -7.94 -12.28 14.37
C PHE A 53 -8.24 -10.80 14.65
N ILE A 54 -7.28 -10.11 15.28
CA ILE A 54 -7.39 -8.67 15.55
C ILE A 54 -6.97 -7.91 14.29
N VAL A 55 -7.92 -7.66 13.43
CA VAL A 55 -7.74 -6.93 12.17
C VAL A 55 -8.84 -5.89 11.98
N ASN A 56 -8.43 -4.65 11.69
CA ASN A 56 -9.32 -3.55 11.33
C ASN A 56 -9.12 -3.20 9.86
N HIS A 57 -10.18 -2.72 9.20
CA HIS A 57 -10.10 -2.29 7.80
C HIS A 57 -10.66 -0.88 7.64
N LYS A 58 -9.93 -0.05 6.91
CA LYS A 58 -10.36 1.30 6.50
C LYS A 58 -10.25 1.43 5.00
N ILE A 59 -11.25 2.05 4.39
CA ILE A 59 -11.23 2.43 2.98
C ILE A 59 -11.08 3.94 2.92
N ILE A 60 -10.06 4.42 2.17
CA ILE A 60 -9.79 5.84 2.01
C ILE A 60 -10.05 6.21 0.56
N ASP A 61 -10.99 7.14 0.36
CA ASP A 61 -11.36 7.64 -0.96
C ASP A 61 -10.44 8.80 -1.37
N LEU A 62 -9.63 8.55 -2.38
CA LEU A 62 -8.69 9.50 -2.96
C LEU A 62 -9.09 9.92 -4.39
N ARG A 63 -10.27 9.55 -4.87
CA ARG A 63 -10.70 9.82 -6.26
C ARG A 63 -10.68 11.30 -6.61
N SER A 64 -11.10 12.16 -5.71
CA SER A 64 -11.06 13.62 -5.94
C SER A 64 -9.65 14.18 -5.99
N ALA A 65 -8.70 13.59 -5.24
CA ALA A 65 -7.31 14.06 -5.19
C ALA A 65 -6.49 13.51 -6.36
N MET A 66 -6.72 12.27 -6.74
CA MET A 66 -5.91 11.56 -7.75
C MET A 66 -6.58 11.49 -9.13
N GLY A 67 -7.83 11.91 -9.26
CA GLY A 67 -8.57 11.87 -10.53
C GLY A 67 -8.03 12.80 -11.61
N SER A 68 -7.14 13.73 -11.26
CA SER A 68 -6.41 14.58 -12.22
C SER A 68 -5.08 13.96 -12.68
N PHE A 69 -4.68 12.81 -12.16
CA PHE A 69 -3.43 12.15 -12.53
C PHE A 69 -3.63 11.33 -13.80
N HIS A 70 -2.80 11.56 -14.81
CA HIS A 70 -2.85 10.82 -16.06
C HIS A 70 -2.22 9.44 -15.90
N SER A 71 -3.04 8.39 -16.07
CA SER A 71 -2.57 7.00 -16.08
C SER A 71 -3.61 6.13 -16.82
N ALA A 72 -3.15 5.11 -17.53
CA ALA A 72 -4.02 4.12 -18.16
C ALA A 72 -4.88 3.34 -17.15
N LEU A 73 -4.50 3.31 -15.87
CA LEU A 73 -5.27 2.67 -14.80
C LEU A 73 -6.43 3.54 -14.28
N THR A 74 -6.38 4.87 -14.46
CA THR A 74 -7.36 5.82 -13.94
C THR A 74 -8.14 6.53 -15.04
N ASP A 75 -7.66 6.51 -16.28
CA ASP A 75 -8.30 7.16 -17.42
C ASP A 75 -9.11 6.14 -18.24
N GLU A 76 -10.43 6.32 -18.29
CA GLU A 76 -11.36 5.45 -19.02
C GLU A 76 -11.16 5.48 -20.54
N THR A 77 -10.47 6.51 -21.06
CA THR A 77 -10.21 6.67 -22.51
C THR A 77 -9.05 5.83 -23.00
N PHE A 78 -8.20 5.30 -22.11
CA PHE A 78 -7.10 4.42 -22.47
C PHE A 78 -7.46 2.95 -22.23
N GLU A 79 -7.27 2.11 -23.28
CA GLU A 79 -7.31 0.66 -23.10
C GLU A 79 -6.07 0.21 -22.32
N VAL A 80 -6.27 -0.66 -21.32
CA VAL A 80 -5.14 -1.33 -20.64
C VAL A 80 -4.53 -2.29 -21.64
N PRO A 81 -3.23 -2.17 -21.99
CA PRO A 81 -2.60 -3.06 -22.96
C PRO A 81 -2.70 -4.52 -22.51
N GLU A 82 -3.32 -5.38 -23.33
CA GLU A 82 -3.29 -6.84 -23.16
C GLU A 82 -2.13 -7.41 -23.98
N GLY A 83 -1.21 -8.10 -23.33
CA GLY A 83 -0.13 -8.82 -24.04
C GLY A 83 1.24 -8.75 -23.36
N HIS A 84 2.27 -9.28 -24.05
CA HIS A 84 3.65 -9.31 -23.57
C HIS A 84 4.18 -7.89 -23.35
N TYR A 85 4.59 -7.66 -22.12
CA TYR A 85 4.96 -6.38 -21.53
C TYR A 85 6.19 -5.76 -22.20
N GLU A 86 5.97 -4.84 -23.14
CA GLU A 86 7.02 -3.91 -23.54
C GLU A 86 7.10 -2.78 -22.50
N GLU A 87 8.32 -2.41 -22.08
CA GLU A 87 8.55 -1.39 -21.04
C GLU A 87 7.78 -0.06 -21.25
N VAL A 88 7.57 0.31 -22.52
CA VAL A 88 6.87 1.55 -22.88
C VAL A 88 5.37 1.50 -22.53
N GLN A 89 4.73 0.35 -22.72
CA GLN A 89 3.30 0.17 -22.43
C GLN A 89 3.06 0.11 -20.92
N MET A 90 3.95 -0.52 -20.17
CA MET A 90 3.86 -0.59 -18.72
C MET A 90 4.02 0.76 -18.04
N LYS A 91 4.84 1.67 -18.59
CA LYS A 91 4.98 3.04 -18.05
C LYS A 91 3.68 3.84 -18.11
N GLN A 92 2.75 3.52 -19.00
CA GLN A 92 1.44 4.16 -19.09
C GLN A 92 0.49 3.75 -17.95
N THR A 93 0.77 2.62 -17.28
CA THR A 93 0.00 2.17 -16.11
C THR A 93 0.46 2.80 -14.80
N VAL A 94 1.56 3.54 -14.81
CA VAL A 94 2.08 4.21 -13.62
C VAL A 94 1.13 5.34 -13.21
N VAL A 95 0.56 5.24 -12.03
CA VAL A 95 -0.14 6.36 -11.39
C VAL A 95 0.91 7.23 -10.69
N PRO A 96 1.11 8.48 -11.12
CA PRO A 96 2.18 9.31 -10.59
C PRO A 96 2.16 9.40 -9.06
N ASN A 97 3.31 9.17 -8.43
CA ASN A 97 3.52 9.33 -6.98
C ASN A 97 2.59 8.50 -6.07
N ARG A 98 1.95 7.46 -6.61
CA ARG A 98 0.94 6.66 -5.89
C ARG A 98 1.47 6.09 -4.58
N ASN A 99 2.63 5.42 -4.62
CA ASN A 99 3.17 4.74 -3.44
C ASN A 99 3.64 5.75 -2.37
N ALA A 100 4.12 6.94 -2.76
CA ALA A 100 4.42 8.01 -1.81
C ALA A 100 3.16 8.52 -1.10
N ILE A 101 2.07 8.76 -1.83
CA ILE A 101 0.79 9.22 -1.28
C ILE A 101 0.24 8.19 -0.29
N PHE A 102 0.19 6.92 -0.68
CA PHE A 102 -0.30 5.84 0.18
C PHE A 102 0.56 5.71 1.44
N SER A 103 1.88 5.74 1.30
CA SER A 103 2.82 5.68 2.41
C SER A 103 2.69 6.88 3.34
N SER A 104 2.47 8.08 2.81
CA SER A 104 2.27 9.30 3.62
C SER A 104 1.03 9.20 4.50
N ILE A 105 -0.07 8.69 3.96
CA ILE A 105 -1.31 8.48 4.71
C ILE A 105 -1.09 7.42 5.80
N LEU A 106 -0.47 6.29 5.45
CA LEU A 106 -0.17 5.23 6.41
C LEU A 106 0.74 5.72 7.53
N TYR A 107 1.74 6.54 7.20
CA TYR A 107 2.66 7.10 8.18
C TYR A 107 1.95 8.02 9.16
N GLY A 108 1.11 8.94 8.68
CA GLY A 108 0.30 9.81 9.54
C GLY A 108 -0.67 9.04 10.43
N MET A 109 -1.28 7.97 9.90
CA MET A 109 -2.12 7.06 10.69
C MET A 109 -1.29 6.31 11.74
N GLY A 110 -0.10 5.84 11.37
CA GLY A 110 0.83 5.16 12.28
C GLY A 110 1.26 6.04 13.44
N LEU A 111 1.63 7.30 13.18
CA LEU A 111 1.92 8.29 14.20
C LEU A 111 0.74 8.51 15.15
N SER A 112 -0.47 8.62 14.61
CA SER A 112 -1.68 8.83 15.41
C SER A 112 -1.99 7.64 16.32
N ILE A 113 -1.81 6.42 15.82
CA ILE A 113 -1.97 5.18 16.61
C ILE A 113 -0.88 5.12 17.70
N SER A 114 0.37 5.33 17.32
CA SER A 114 1.51 5.29 18.25
C SER A 114 1.35 6.29 19.40
N GLN A 115 0.91 7.51 19.12
CA GLN A 115 0.66 8.52 20.13
C GLN A 115 -0.51 8.19 21.04
N LYS A 116 -1.58 7.63 20.49
CA LYS A 116 -2.80 7.29 21.24
C LYS A 116 -2.60 6.09 22.15
N GLU A 117 -1.90 5.08 21.67
CA GLU A 117 -1.79 3.77 22.33
C GLU A 117 -0.41 3.55 22.98
N ASP A 118 0.48 4.53 22.87
CA ASP A 118 1.87 4.49 23.37
C ASP A 118 2.63 3.23 22.94
N CYS A 119 2.53 2.89 21.66
CA CYS A 119 3.11 1.68 21.09
C CYS A 119 4.01 1.96 19.87
N ASN A 120 4.86 1.00 19.53
CA ASN A 120 5.55 1.00 18.25
C ASN A 120 4.60 0.58 17.14
N VAL A 121 4.73 1.22 15.97
CA VAL A 121 3.92 0.91 14.79
C VAL A 121 4.81 0.57 13.61
N THR A 122 4.52 -0.54 12.96
CA THR A 122 5.16 -0.95 11.72
C THR A 122 4.23 -0.71 10.53
N ILE A 123 4.71 0.02 9.53
CA ILE A 123 4.03 0.24 8.26
C ILE A 123 4.48 -0.83 7.30
N ALA A 124 3.62 -1.79 7.02
CA ALA A 124 3.92 -2.92 6.15
C ALA A 124 3.29 -2.75 4.76
N LEU A 125 4.09 -2.96 3.71
CA LEU A 125 3.70 -2.86 2.31
C LEU A 125 4.17 -4.09 1.54
N GLY A 126 3.28 -4.64 0.71
CA GLY A 126 3.57 -5.78 -0.16
C GLY A 126 4.23 -5.37 -1.49
N VAL A 127 5.23 -4.49 -1.43
CA VAL A 127 6.00 -4.06 -2.61
C VAL A 127 6.96 -5.17 -3.01
N HIS A 128 6.98 -5.51 -4.29
CA HIS A 128 7.72 -6.66 -4.82
C HIS A 128 8.91 -6.22 -5.67
N SER A 129 10.01 -6.99 -5.59
CA SER A 129 11.23 -6.73 -6.38
C SER A 129 11.01 -6.81 -7.90
N GLY A 130 10.07 -7.62 -8.37
CA GLY A 130 9.70 -7.73 -9.78
C GLY A 130 9.20 -6.42 -10.40
N ASP A 131 8.73 -5.50 -9.57
CA ASP A 131 8.20 -4.20 -10.00
C ASP A 131 9.28 -3.13 -10.20
N HIS A 132 10.52 -3.37 -9.74
CA HIS A 132 11.60 -2.36 -9.71
C HIS A 132 11.98 -1.80 -11.07
N ALA A 133 11.89 -2.60 -12.13
CA ALA A 133 12.24 -2.18 -13.48
C ALA A 133 11.23 -1.15 -14.04
N ILE A 134 9.95 -1.27 -13.63
CA ILE A 134 8.83 -0.51 -14.19
C ILE A 134 8.45 0.65 -13.28
N TYR A 135 8.39 0.40 -11.96
CA TYR A 135 7.93 1.34 -10.96
C TYR A 135 9.09 1.83 -10.08
N PRO A 136 9.65 3.02 -10.34
CA PRO A 136 10.75 3.57 -9.53
C PRO A 136 10.41 3.68 -8.04
N ASP A 137 9.13 3.91 -7.72
CA ASP A 137 8.60 4.00 -6.36
C ASP A 137 8.34 2.64 -5.68
N CYS A 138 8.84 1.55 -6.30
CA CYS A 138 8.91 0.22 -5.69
C CYS A 138 10.32 -0.19 -5.26
N ARG A 139 11.33 0.68 -5.45
CA ARG A 139 12.74 0.38 -5.18
C ARG A 139 13.13 0.63 -3.71
N PRO A 140 14.13 -0.12 -3.17
CA PRO A 140 14.63 0.09 -1.81
C PRO A 140 15.09 1.53 -1.55
N GLU A 141 15.78 2.15 -2.52
CA GLU A 141 16.28 3.51 -2.39
C GLU A 141 15.16 4.54 -2.19
N PHE A 142 14.03 4.32 -2.86
CA PHE A 142 12.85 5.17 -2.69
C PHE A 142 12.31 5.10 -1.26
N TYR A 143 12.12 3.91 -0.71
CA TYR A 143 11.61 3.76 0.66
C TYR A 143 12.60 4.20 1.73
N ASN A 144 13.89 4.03 1.52
CA ASN A 144 14.93 4.57 2.40
C ASN A 144 14.87 6.10 2.44
N ALA A 145 14.76 6.76 1.29
CA ALA A 145 14.62 8.20 1.20
C ALA A 145 13.31 8.70 1.82
N LEU A 146 12.20 8.01 1.54
CA LEU A 146 10.88 8.35 2.07
C LEU A 146 10.81 8.19 3.59
N SER A 147 11.35 7.10 4.13
CA SER A 147 11.46 6.88 5.58
C SER A 147 12.27 7.99 6.25
N THR A 148 13.41 8.35 5.65
CA THR A 148 14.24 9.46 6.16
C THR A 148 13.48 10.78 6.16
N ALA A 149 12.77 11.09 5.07
CA ALA A 149 11.98 12.32 4.98
C ALA A 149 10.88 12.38 6.06
N PHE A 150 10.19 11.26 6.29
CA PHE A 150 9.16 11.18 7.32
C PHE A 150 9.74 11.30 8.73
N GLN A 151 10.88 10.68 8.99
CA GLN A 151 11.56 10.79 10.29
C GLN A 151 12.01 12.22 10.59
N ILE A 152 12.53 12.93 9.60
CA ILE A 152 12.94 14.34 9.74
C ILE A 152 11.73 15.27 9.88
N GLY A 153 10.65 14.98 9.16
CA GLY A 153 9.47 15.83 9.04
C GLY A 153 8.44 15.69 10.15
N ASN A 154 8.62 14.75 11.10
CA ASN A 154 7.61 14.48 12.13
C ASN A 154 8.23 14.27 13.51
N TRP A 155 7.52 14.76 14.54
CA TRP A 155 7.83 14.46 15.93
C TRP A 155 7.42 13.01 16.29
N ASN A 156 8.15 12.39 17.22
CA ASN A 156 7.89 11.03 17.72
C ASN A 156 7.94 9.94 16.62
N SER A 157 8.74 10.19 15.60
CA SER A 157 8.90 9.28 14.45
C SER A 157 9.75 8.04 14.77
N GLU A 158 10.46 8.03 15.90
CA GLU A 158 11.30 6.92 16.36
C GLU A 158 10.54 5.64 16.66
N LYS A 159 9.21 5.76 16.89
CA LYS A 159 8.32 4.62 17.11
C LYS A 159 7.72 4.03 15.83
N ILE A 160 8.00 4.65 14.67
CA ILE A 160 7.44 4.22 13.38
C ILE A 160 8.55 3.61 12.52
N SER A 161 8.27 2.43 11.98
CA SER A 161 9.17 1.74 11.05
C SER A 161 8.43 1.27 9.80
N PHE A 162 9.19 1.03 8.71
CA PHE A 162 8.69 0.34 7.52
C PHE A 162 9.11 -1.12 7.53
N GLU A 163 8.22 -1.99 7.06
CA GLU A 163 8.50 -3.39 6.74
C GLU A 163 8.05 -3.69 5.31
N LEU A 164 9.01 -4.08 4.47
CA LEU A 164 8.84 -4.31 3.04
C LEU A 164 9.44 -5.69 2.69
N PRO A 165 8.80 -6.79 3.11
CA PRO A 165 9.43 -8.11 3.11
C PRO A 165 9.73 -8.67 1.74
N TYR A 166 9.10 -8.15 0.68
CA TYR A 166 9.27 -8.65 -0.70
C TYR A 166 10.09 -7.71 -1.57
N ILE A 167 10.63 -6.61 -1.01
CA ILE A 167 11.30 -5.56 -1.79
C ILE A 167 12.64 -5.99 -2.38
N GLU A 168 13.35 -6.92 -1.75
CA GLU A 168 14.65 -7.42 -2.23
C GLU A 168 14.54 -8.73 -3.02
N GLY A 169 13.36 -9.30 -3.08
CA GLY A 169 13.08 -10.58 -3.74
C GLY A 169 13.58 -11.79 -2.93
N ASN A 170 12.73 -12.75 -2.73
CA ASN A 170 13.07 -14.11 -2.28
C ASN A 170 12.65 -15.11 -3.33
#